data_884a988e971bd9b907e45578b55f9dea
#
_entry.id   884a988e971bd9b907e45578b55f9dea
#
_cell.length_a   1.000
_cell.length_b   1.000
_cell.length_c   1.000
_cell.angle_alpha   90.00
_cell.angle_beta   90.00
_cell.angle_gamma   90.00
#
_symmetry.space_group_name_H-M   'P 1'
#
loop_
_entity.id
_entity.type
_entity.pdbx_description
1 polymer ?
#
loop_
_entity_poly.entity_id
_entity_poly.type
_entity_poly.pdbx_seq_one_letter_code
_entity_poly.pdbx_strand_id
1 'polypeptide(L)'
;MKRILIVYDSSTGRTQRMAEQIAEGIRSSGNEALLRTVSEFKSYGDLEGYQGYLFGSPTYFKDTTDGMKKFLFLASQADLVRRVGGAFGSYTHIGSGARMIYDTMEHVFGMNMAETNPFNVKEQILDSGKGDQTCRDYGKVLAEKI
;
A
#
# COMPACT_ATOMS: atom_id res chain seq x y z
N MET A 1 11.22 8.89 -15.11
CA MET A 1 11.00 7.76 -14.20
C MET A 1 10.38 8.24 -12.91
N LYS A 2 9.29 7.64 -12.51
CA LYS A 2 8.60 7.97 -11.26
C LYS A 2 9.14 7.10 -10.13
N ARG A 3 9.19 7.65 -8.91
CA ARG A 3 9.59 6.94 -7.71
C ARG A 3 8.35 6.72 -6.85
N ILE A 4 8.04 5.46 -6.59
CA ILE A 4 6.85 5.06 -5.84
C ILE A 4 7.28 4.31 -4.58
N LEU A 5 6.79 4.77 -3.44
CA LEU A 5 7.09 4.15 -2.13
C LEU A 5 5.96 3.20 -1.76
N ILE A 6 6.32 1.97 -1.43
CA ILE A 6 5.38 0.96 -0.95
C ILE A 6 5.74 0.64 0.51
N VAL A 7 4.82 0.94 1.42
CA VAL A 7 5.00 0.68 2.85
C VAL A 7 3.97 -0.36 3.28
N TYR A 8 4.42 -1.41 3.94
CA TYR A 8 3.53 -2.49 4.34
C TYR A 8 3.87 -3.02 5.72
N ASP A 9 2.86 -3.62 6.35
CA ASP A 9 3.01 -4.44 7.53
C ASP A 9 2.57 -5.86 7.16
N SER A 10 3.30 -6.87 7.64
CA SER A 10 2.99 -8.26 7.32
C SER A 10 3.50 -9.17 8.43
N SER A 11 2.62 -10.04 8.95
CA SER A 11 3.00 -11.02 9.96
C SER A 11 3.14 -12.43 9.39
N THR A 12 2.39 -12.76 8.33
CA THR A 12 2.39 -14.10 7.72
C THR A 12 3.07 -14.15 6.35
N GLY A 13 3.50 -13.01 5.83
CA GLY A 13 4.14 -12.91 4.53
C GLY A 13 3.18 -12.66 3.36
N ARG A 14 1.87 -12.69 3.57
CA ARG A 14 0.90 -12.51 2.48
C ARG A 14 0.86 -11.09 1.96
N THR A 15 0.79 -10.11 2.85
CA THR A 15 0.82 -8.70 2.45
C THR A 15 2.18 -8.34 1.84
N GLN A 16 3.25 -8.92 2.36
CA GLN A 16 4.59 -8.76 1.78
C GLN A 16 4.62 -9.25 0.33
N ARG A 17 4.04 -10.43 0.08
CA ARG A 17 3.96 -10.97 -1.29
C ARG A 17 3.21 -10.02 -2.21
N MET A 18 2.09 -9.46 -1.74
CA MET A 18 1.36 -8.45 -2.52
C MET A 18 2.26 -7.25 -2.85
N ALA A 19 2.94 -6.71 -1.85
CA ALA A 19 3.82 -5.57 -2.02
C ALA A 19 4.93 -5.85 -3.04
N GLU A 20 5.54 -7.04 -2.97
CA GLU A 20 6.60 -7.44 -3.89
C GLU A 20 6.07 -7.55 -5.33
N GLN A 21 4.89 -8.14 -5.53
CA GLN A 21 4.32 -8.29 -6.86
C GLN A 21 3.83 -6.96 -7.43
N ILE A 22 3.27 -6.10 -6.59
CA ILE A 22 2.92 -4.75 -7.00
C ILE A 22 4.17 -3.99 -7.47
N ALA A 23 5.27 -4.11 -6.72
CA ALA A 23 6.54 -3.51 -7.08
C ALA A 23 7.06 -4.02 -8.43
N GLU A 24 6.93 -5.30 -8.70
CA GLU A 24 7.31 -5.87 -10.00
C GLU A 24 6.51 -5.24 -11.14
N GLY A 25 5.21 -5.04 -10.95
CA GLY A 25 4.36 -4.38 -11.94
C GLY A 25 4.80 -2.93 -12.20
N ILE A 26 5.12 -2.21 -11.15
CA ILE A 26 5.60 -0.83 -11.25
C ILE A 26 6.94 -0.78 -12.01
N ARG A 27 7.87 -1.66 -11.67
CA ARG A 27 9.18 -1.73 -12.29
C ARG A 27 9.10 -2.12 -13.77
N SER A 28 8.21 -3.04 -14.11
CA SER A 28 8.01 -3.44 -15.51
C SER A 28 7.45 -2.31 -16.38
N SER A 29 6.88 -1.28 -15.77
CA SER A 29 6.40 -0.08 -16.45
C SER A 29 7.50 0.98 -16.63
N GLY A 30 8.75 0.68 -16.24
CA GLY A 30 9.86 1.62 -16.35
C GLY A 30 9.97 2.59 -15.18
N ASN A 31 9.34 2.29 -14.04
CA ASN A 31 9.36 3.15 -12.86
C ASN A 31 10.12 2.49 -11.71
N GLU A 32 10.47 3.29 -10.71
CA GLU A 32 11.17 2.81 -9.52
C GLU A 32 10.15 2.53 -8.41
N ALA A 33 10.27 1.37 -7.78
CA ALA A 33 9.46 1.01 -6.62
C ALA A 33 10.38 0.69 -5.45
N LEU A 34 10.17 1.37 -4.32
CA LEU A 34 10.90 1.13 -3.08
C LEU A 34 9.97 0.45 -2.09
N LEU A 35 10.40 -0.69 -1.56
CA LEU A 35 9.68 -1.46 -0.57
C LEU A 35 10.24 -1.18 0.82
N ARG A 36 9.35 -0.84 1.76
CA ARG A 36 9.73 -0.64 3.17
C ARG A 36 8.66 -1.23 4.07
N THR A 37 9.09 -1.80 5.19
CA THR A 37 8.15 -2.18 6.23
C THR A 37 7.84 -0.99 7.12
N VAL A 38 6.70 -1.03 7.81
CA VAL A 38 6.31 0.07 8.72
C VAL A 38 7.35 0.33 9.81
N SER A 39 8.06 -0.70 10.25
CA SER A 39 9.07 -0.59 11.32
C SER A 39 10.35 0.13 10.87
N GLU A 40 10.57 0.28 9.58
CA GLU A 40 11.76 0.96 9.05
C GLU A 40 11.67 2.48 9.14
N PHE A 41 10.49 3.02 9.41
CA PHE A 41 10.30 4.47 9.48
C PHE A 41 10.51 4.96 10.91
N LYS A 42 11.42 5.93 11.06
CA LYS A 42 11.73 6.58 12.33
C LYS A 42 11.30 8.03 12.34
N SER A 43 11.13 8.64 11.17
CA SER A 43 10.82 10.05 11.01
C SER A 43 9.87 10.24 9.82
N TYR A 44 8.97 11.21 9.92
CA TYR A 44 8.07 11.54 8.81
C TYR A 44 8.84 12.07 7.58
N GLY A 45 10.04 12.61 7.76
CA GLY A 45 10.87 13.06 6.66
C GLY A 45 11.27 11.94 5.71
N ASP A 46 11.28 10.68 6.19
CA ASP A 46 11.57 9.51 5.35
C ASP A 46 10.49 9.26 4.30
N LEU A 47 9.33 9.92 4.42
CA LEU A 47 8.22 9.80 3.48
C LEU A 47 8.27 10.83 2.36
N GLU A 48 9.21 11.74 2.37
CA GLU A 48 9.27 12.81 1.37
C GLU A 48 10.03 12.37 0.11
N GLY A 49 9.69 13.00 -1.01
CA GLY A 49 10.44 12.84 -2.26
C GLY A 49 9.96 11.76 -3.20
N TYR A 50 8.74 11.26 -3.02
CA TYR A 50 8.14 10.26 -3.90
C TYR A 50 7.00 10.87 -4.70
N GLN A 51 6.73 10.32 -5.89
CA GLN A 51 5.61 10.74 -6.73
C GLN A 51 4.33 9.99 -6.37
N GLY A 52 4.46 8.80 -5.80
CA GLY A 52 3.30 8.01 -5.37
C GLY A 52 3.58 7.20 -4.12
N TYR A 53 2.50 6.86 -3.43
CA TYR A 53 2.56 6.16 -2.15
C TYR A 53 1.54 5.04 -2.11
N LEU A 54 1.98 3.85 -1.75
CA LEU A 54 1.11 2.69 -1.55
C LEU A 54 1.31 2.17 -0.13
N PHE A 55 0.23 2.07 0.64
CA PHE A 55 0.28 1.55 2.01
C PHE A 55 -0.60 0.31 2.09
N GLY A 56 -0.10 -0.74 2.74
CA GLY A 56 -0.81 -1.99 2.82
C GLY A 56 -0.62 -2.77 4.10
N SER A 57 -1.65 -3.50 4.50
CA SER A 57 -1.62 -4.38 5.67
C SER A 57 -2.65 -5.50 5.55
N PRO A 58 -2.52 -6.58 6.35
CA PRO A 58 -3.61 -7.52 6.49
C PRO A 58 -4.75 -6.91 7.32
N THR A 59 -5.92 -7.57 7.27
CA THR A 59 -7.05 -7.22 8.12
C THR A 59 -7.11 -8.18 9.31
N TYR A 60 -7.04 -7.63 10.52
CA TYR A 60 -7.21 -8.39 11.77
C TYR A 60 -8.33 -7.76 12.58
N PHE A 61 -9.29 -8.57 13.03
CA PHE A 61 -10.42 -8.08 13.83
C PHE A 61 -11.14 -6.91 13.16
N LYS A 62 -11.36 -7.00 11.85
CA LYS A 62 -12.01 -5.96 11.02
C LYS A 62 -11.26 -4.63 10.96
N ASP A 63 -9.96 -4.65 11.22
CA ASP A 63 -9.14 -3.44 11.30
C ASP A 63 -7.77 -3.66 10.66
N THR A 64 -7.03 -2.58 10.46
CA THR A 64 -5.62 -2.67 10.10
C THR A 64 -4.77 -3.04 11.33
N THR A 65 -3.50 -3.33 11.12
CA THR A 65 -2.61 -3.72 12.20
C THR A 65 -2.20 -2.54 13.07
N ASP A 66 -1.75 -2.83 14.30
CA ASP A 66 -1.21 -1.79 15.19
C ASP A 66 0.05 -1.15 14.60
N GLY A 67 0.89 -1.94 13.95
CA GLY A 67 2.09 -1.41 13.27
C GLY A 67 1.74 -0.42 12.18
N MET A 68 0.71 -0.72 11.38
CA MET A 68 0.24 0.22 10.36
C MET A 68 -0.37 1.46 10.98
N LYS A 69 -1.13 1.33 12.08
CA LYS A 69 -1.70 2.49 12.77
C LYS A 69 -0.61 3.45 13.27
N LYS A 70 0.44 2.92 13.85
CA LYS A 70 1.60 3.72 14.29
C LYS A 70 2.25 4.44 13.11
N PHE A 71 2.42 3.72 12.01
CA PHE A 71 2.97 4.30 10.79
C PHE A 71 2.08 5.42 10.25
N LEU A 72 0.76 5.21 10.20
CA LEU A 72 -0.16 6.24 9.73
C LEU A 72 -0.14 7.48 10.62
N PHE A 73 0.01 7.30 11.92
CA PHE A 73 0.17 8.42 12.83
C PHE A 73 1.44 9.23 12.53
N LEU A 74 2.54 8.53 12.27
CA LEU A 74 3.79 9.17 11.84
C LEU A 74 3.60 9.90 10.51
N ALA A 75 2.95 9.26 9.54
CA ALA A 75 2.70 9.80 8.22
C ALA A 75 1.81 11.06 8.25
N SER A 76 0.96 11.19 9.26
CA SER A 76 0.11 12.37 9.43
C SER A 76 0.91 13.66 9.60
N GLN A 77 2.16 13.57 9.98
CA GLN A 77 3.05 14.72 10.16
C GLN A 77 3.78 15.11 8.88
N ALA A 78 3.76 14.25 7.85
CA ALA A 78 4.34 14.55 6.54
C ALA A 78 3.34 15.32 5.69
N ASP A 79 3.84 16.08 4.71
CA ASP A 79 2.98 16.76 3.76
C ASP A 79 2.70 15.84 2.58
N LEU A 80 1.58 15.13 2.66
CA LEU A 80 1.13 14.22 1.60
C LEU A 80 -0.08 14.75 0.84
N VAL A 81 -0.49 15.99 1.11
CA VAL A 81 -1.64 16.60 0.46
C VAL A 81 -1.47 16.59 -1.06
N ARG A 82 -2.49 16.10 -1.76
CA ARG A 82 -2.55 15.98 -3.23
C ARG A 82 -1.54 14.99 -3.83
N ARG A 83 -0.74 14.30 -3.03
CA ARG A 83 0.10 13.23 -3.54
C ARG A 83 -0.78 12.05 -3.95
N VAL A 84 -0.36 11.31 -4.96
CA VAL A 84 -1.14 10.18 -5.47
C VAL A 84 -0.89 8.97 -4.58
N GLY A 85 -1.95 8.30 -4.20
CA GLY A 85 -1.87 7.17 -3.29
C GLY A 85 -2.77 6.00 -3.66
N GLY A 86 -2.50 4.88 -3.03
CA GLY A 86 -3.31 3.68 -3.09
C GLY A 86 -3.17 2.89 -1.80
N ALA A 87 -4.19 2.12 -1.47
CA ALA A 87 -4.18 1.24 -0.31
C ALA A 87 -4.45 -0.19 -0.75
N PHE A 88 -3.76 -1.14 -0.13
CA PHE A 88 -3.92 -2.55 -0.45
C PHE A 88 -3.89 -3.42 0.80
N GLY A 89 -4.37 -4.64 0.69
CA GLY A 89 -4.36 -5.55 1.81
C GLY A 89 -4.78 -6.96 1.47
N SER A 90 -4.41 -7.87 2.36
CA SER A 90 -4.87 -9.25 2.35
C SER A 90 -5.96 -9.44 3.40
N TYR A 91 -6.88 -10.38 3.16
CA TYR A 91 -7.98 -10.61 4.08
C TYR A 91 -8.50 -12.04 3.98
N THR A 92 -9.16 -12.51 5.04
CA THR A 92 -9.83 -13.82 5.06
C THR A 92 -11.31 -13.67 4.71
N HIS A 93 -12.02 -12.78 5.41
CA HIS A 93 -13.46 -12.59 5.24
C HIS A 93 -13.86 -11.19 4.83
N ILE A 94 -13.22 -10.17 5.41
CA ILE A 94 -13.55 -8.76 5.20
C ILE A 94 -12.26 -7.98 5.00
N GLY A 95 -12.21 -7.09 4.00
CA GLY A 95 -11.06 -6.25 3.68
C GLY A 95 -11.05 -4.89 4.38
N SER A 96 -11.50 -4.82 5.63
CA SER A 96 -11.64 -3.55 6.36
C SER A 96 -10.32 -2.86 6.67
N GLY A 97 -9.21 -3.61 6.78
CA GLY A 97 -7.89 -3.02 7.05
C GLY A 97 -7.44 -2.09 5.94
N ALA A 98 -7.55 -2.54 4.69
CA ALA A 98 -7.19 -1.72 3.54
C ALA A 98 -8.16 -0.54 3.37
N ARG A 99 -9.44 -0.73 3.70
CA ARG A 99 -10.44 0.37 3.68
C ARG A 99 -10.07 1.45 4.68
N MET A 100 -9.65 1.08 5.88
CA MET A 100 -9.23 2.06 6.89
C MET A 100 -8.01 2.85 6.41
N ILE A 101 -7.03 2.18 5.82
CA ILE A 101 -5.85 2.85 5.26
C ILE A 101 -6.27 3.83 4.16
N TYR A 102 -7.11 3.36 3.24
CA TYR A 102 -7.61 4.17 2.13
C TYR A 102 -8.29 5.44 2.62
N ASP A 103 -9.23 5.29 3.56
CA ASP A 103 -9.99 6.42 4.09
C ASP A 103 -9.09 7.42 4.82
N THR A 104 -8.08 6.93 5.54
CA THR A 104 -7.10 7.79 6.20
C THR A 104 -6.28 8.59 5.19
N MET A 105 -5.80 7.93 4.13
CA MET A 105 -5.03 8.59 3.08
C MET A 105 -5.86 9.66 2.38
N GLU A 106 -7.10 9.35 2.05
CA GLU A 106 -7.97 10.27 1.32
C GLU A 106 -8.45 11.42 2.20
N HIS A 107 -9.01 11.11 3.37
CA HIS A 107 -9.73 12.10 4.17
C HIS A 107 -8.87 12.78 5.23
N VAL A 108 -7.87 12.11 5.77
CA VAL A 108 -6.98 12.70 6.78
C VAL A 108 -5.76 13.34 6.14
N PHE A 109 -5.10 12.63 5.22
CA PHE A 109 -3.89 13.15 4.57
C PHE A 109 -4.16 14.01 3.35
N GLY A 110 -5.39 14.02 2.84
CA GLY A 110 -5.75 14.82 1.68
C GLY A 110 -5.11 14.35 0.38
N MET A 111 -4.82 13.06 0.26
CA MET A 111 -4.19 12.48 -0.92
C MET A 111 -5.18 12.28 -2.05
N ASN A 112 -4.67 12.29 -3.27
CA ASN A 112 -5.44 11.91 -4.45
C ASN A 112 -5.31 10.40 -4.64
N MET A 113 -6.40 9.68 -4.38
CA MET A 113 -6.38 8.23 -4.52
C MET A 113 -6.50 7.84 -6.01
N ALA A 114 -5.57 7.02 -6.48
CA ALA A 114 -5.50 6.62 -7.89
C ALA A 114 -6.67 5.73 -8.31
N GLU A 115 -7.18 4.92 -7.38
CA GLU A 115 -8.34 4.07 -7.59
C GLU A 115 -9.46 4.47 -6.64
N THR A 116 -10.70 4.15 -7.00
CA THR A 116 -11.87 4.51 -6.17
C THR A 116 -12.05 3.62 -4.96
N ASN A 117 -11.35 2.50 -4.90
CA ASN A 117 -11.44 1.52 -3.81
C ASN A 117 -10.06 1.00 -3.44
N PRO A 118 -9.88 0.50 -2.20
CA PRO A 118 -8.66 -0.20 -1.86
C PRO A 118 -8.55 -1.51 -2.63
N PHE A 119 -7.32 -1.95 -2.86
CA PHE A 119 -7.02 -3.19 -3.56
C PHE A 119 -6.90 -4.33 -2.54
N ASN A 120 -7.87 -5.22 -2.52
CA ASN A 120 -7.92 -6.35 -1.59
C ASN A 120 -7.79 -7.68 -2.32
N VAL A 121 -7.01 -8.60 -1.75
CA VAL A 121 -6.91 -9.97 -2.25
C VAL A 121 -7.10 -10.95 -1.10
N LYS A 122 -7.94 -11.97 -1.30
CA LYS A 122 -8.15 -13.02 -0.30
C LYS A 122 -6.89 -13.84 -0.09
N GLU A 123 -6.65 -14.22 1.16
CA GLU A 123 -5.49 -15.04 1.54
C GLU A 123 -5.41 -16.34 0.74
N GLN A 124 -6.54 -16.99 0.49
CA GLN A 124 -6.58 -18.23 -0.30
C GLN A 124 -6.06 -18.02 -1.71
N ILE A 125 -6.36 -16.88 -2.32
CA ILE A 125 -5.89 -16.55 -3.67
C ILE A 125 -4.39 -16.30 -3.66
N LEU A 126 -3.90 -15.60 -2.63
CA LEU A 126 -2.47 -15.36 -2.48
C LEU A 126 -1.70 -16.66 -2.26
N ASP A 127 -2.22 -17.54 -1.40
CA ASP A 127 -1.56 -18.81 -1.09
C ASP A 127 -1.48 -19.74 -2.31
N SER A 128 -2.44 -19.65 -3.24
CA SER A 128 -2.43 -20.43 -4.47
C SER A 128 -1.50 -19.88 -5.55
N GLY A 129 -0.96 -18.68 -5.37
CA GLY A 129 -0.15 -17.98 -6.36
C GLY A 129 -0.94 -17.28 -7.45
N LYS A 130 -2.26 -17.43 -7.48
CA LYS A 130 -3.12 -16.84 -8.52
C LYS A 130 -3.27 -15.33 -8.39
N GLY A 131 -2.95 -14.76 -7.22
CA GLY A 131 -3.01 -13.33 -6.99
C GLY A 131 -1.82 -12.55 -7.53
N ASP A 132 -0.73 -13.22 -7.89
CA ASP A 132 0.51 -12.55 -8.28
C ASP A 132 0.33 -11.67 -9.52
N GLN A 133 -0.31 -12.18 -10.57
CA GLN A 133 -0.54 -11.39 -11.78
C GLN A 133 -1.48 -10.22 -11.51
N THR A 134 -2.52 -10.41 -10.71
CA THR A 134 -3.43 -9.34 -10.33
C THR A 134 -2.70 -8.21 -9.61
N CYS A 135 -1.79 -8.55 -8.71
CA CYS A 135 -0.96 -7.57 -8.00
C CYS A 135 -0.04 -6.81 -8.98
N ARG A 136 0.61 -7.52 -9.91
CA ARG A 136 1.46 -6.88 -10.92
C ARG A 136 0.64 -5.92 -11.79
N ASP A 137 -0.55 -6.34 -12.21
CA ASP A 137 -1.44 -5.49 -13.02
C ASP A 137 -1.86 -4.24 -12.26
N TYR A 138 -2.15 -4.38 -10.97
CA TYR A 138 -2.46 -3.24 -10.12
C TYR A 138 -1.28 -2.24 -10.07
N GLY A 139 -0.06 -2.75 -9.92
CA GLY A 139 1.14 -1.90 -9.91
C GLY A 139 1.31 -1.12 -11.22
N LYS A 140 1.06 -1.77 -12.36
CA LYS A 140 1.13 -1.11 -13.67
C LYS A 140 0.09 0.01 -13.79
N VAL A 141 -1.14 -0.27 -13.38
CA VAL A 141 -2.22 0.72 -13.43
C VAL A 141 -1.91 1.92 -12.55
N LEU A 142 -1.43 1.67 -11.33
CA LEU A 142 -1.05 2.75 -10.39
C LEU A 142 0.07 3.62 -10.98
N ALA A 143 1.08 3.01 -11.56
CA ALA A 143 2.20 3.75 -12.16
C ALA A 143 1.75 4.65 -13.30
N GLU A 144 0.74 4.24 -14.08
CA GLU A 144 0.20 5.05 -15.15
C GLU A 144 -0.58 6.27 -14.65
N LYS A 145 -1.16 6.17 -13.45
CA LYS A 145 -1.99 7.24 -12.87
C LYS A 145 -1.20 8.25 -12.02
N ILE A 146 0.04 7.96 -11.76
CA ILE A 146 0.91 8.84 -10.95
C ILE A 146 1.66 9.89 -11.78
#